data_3989652fa2284b95135eb923494bbf57
#
_entry.id   3989652fa2284b95135eb923494bbf57
#
_cell.length_a   1.000
_cell.length_b   1.000
_cell.length_c   1.000
_cell.angle_alpha   90.00
_cell.angle_beta   90.00
_cell.angle_gamma   90.00
#
_symmetry.space_group_name_H-M   'P 1'
#
loop_
_entity.id
_entity.type
_entity.pdbx_description
1 polymer ?
#
loop_
_entity_poly.entity_id
_entity_poly.type
_entity_poly.pdbx_seq_one_letter_code
_entity_poly.pdbx_strand_id
1 'polypeptide(L)'
;PLLSKQSNSGILSPIFKVFININFSSKFSEMNKPEKINFIIKILEDLFPKIEIPLDHKDPYTLLIAVLLSAQSTDAGVNKITPILFSKADNPYDMVKLTIEEIREIIKPVGLSPMKSKGIHGLSKILIEKYDGKVPKSFEALESLPAVGHKTASVVMSQAFGVAAFPVDTHIHRLMFRWGLSNGKSVKKTEEDAKRLFPEKLWNKLHIQIILYGRKFSPARGWKIKEDIIMMKV
;
A
#
# COMPACT_ATOMS: atom_id res chain seq x y z
N PRO A 1 -53.85 1.86 -4.93
CA PRO A 1 -52.98 1.44 -3.84
C PRO A 1 -51.60 1.97 -4.07
N LEU A 2 -51.23 2.93 -3.23
CA LEU A 2 -49.98 3.65 -3.25
C LEU A 2 -48.87 2.75 -2.64
N LEU A 3 -47.86 2.42 -3.42
CA LEU A 3 -46.61 1.84 -2.92
C LEU A 3 -45.70 2.98 -2.52
N SER A 4 -45.51 3.12 -1.22
CA SER A 4 -44.56 4.04 -0.58
C SER A 4 -43.13 3.71 -0.97
N LYS A 5 -42.46 4.65 -1.62
CA LYS A 5 -40.97 4.64 -1.76
C LYS A 5 -40.37 4.91 -0.38
N GLN A 6 -39.87 3.87 0.27
CA GLN A 6 -38.97 4.01 1.40
C GLN A 6 -37.60 4.51 0.88
N SER A 7 -37.28 5.73 1.22
CA SER A 7 -35.98 6.35 1.02
C SER A 7 -34.95 5.67 1.92
N ASN A 8 -33.94 5.06 1.32
CA ASN A 8 -32.79 4.49 1.98
C ASN A 8 -31.88 5.62 2.54
N SER A 9 -32.22 6.13 3.72
CA SER A 9 -31.45 7.18 4.45
C SER A 9 -30.70 6.63 5.66
N GLY A 10 -30.04 5.47 5.54
CA GLY A 10 -29.59 4.72 6.70
C GLY A 10 -28.10 4.44 6.88
N ILE A 11 -27.14 4.96 6.06
CA ILE A 11 -25.72 4.57 6.20
C ILE A 11 -24.77 5.80 6.23
N LEU A 12 -25.16 6.86 6.91
CA LEU A 12 -24.27 8.02 7.14
C LEU A 12 -23.86 8.19 8.62
N SER A 13 -24.11 7.21 9.48
CA SER A 13 -24.17 7.49 10.91
C SER A 13 -22.84 7.46 11.70
N PRO A 14 -21.79 6.67 11.45
CA PRO A 14 -20.56 6.78 12.26
C PRO A 14 -19.57 7.83 11.72
N ILE A 15 -19.46 7.96 10.41
CA ILE A 15 -18.48 8.87 9.78
C ILE A 15 -18.90 10.33 9.96
N PHE A 16 -20.19 10.63 9.87
CA PHE A 16 -20.71 12.00 10.06
C PHE A 16 -20.62 12.49 11.51
N LYS A 17 -20.66 11.60 12.50
CA LYS A 17 -20.50 11.98 13.93
C LYS A 17 -19.08 12.39 14.27
N VAL A 18 -18.06 11.85 13.59
CA VAL A 18 -16.66 12.26 13.73
C VAL A 18 -16.46 13.70 13.24
N PHE A 19 -17.26 14.15 12.26
CA PHE A 19 -17.17 15.51 11.71
C PHE A 19 -17.74 16.61 12.58
N ILE A 20 -18.76 16.32 13.40
CA ILE A 20 -19.46 17.34 14.21
C ILE A 20 -18.62 17.82 15.40
N ASN A 21 -17.68 17.01 15.87
CA ASN A 21 -16.80 17.36 17.02
C ASN A 21 -15.47 18.02 16.66
N ILE A 22 -15.16 18.23 15.38
CA ILE A 22 -13.94 18.93 14.98
C ILE A 22 -14.30 20.39 14.67
N ASN A 23 -14.18 21.24 15.67
CA ASN A 23 -14.30 22.70 15.54
C ASN A 23 -13.05 23.28 14.83
N PHE A 24 -12.79 22.87 13.58
CA PHE A 24 -11.79 23.47 12.72
C PHE A 24 -12.45 24.53 11.85
N SER A 25 -12.35 25.78 12.23
CA SER A 25 -12.96 26.93 11.54
C SER A 25 -12.23 27.33 10.26
N SER A 26 -11.05 26.78 9.98
CA SER A 26 -10.26 27.11 8.78
C SER A 26 -10.44 26.06 7.68
N LYS A 27 -10.52 26.54 6.44
CA LYS A 27 -10.51 25.70 5.26
C LYS A 27 -9.15 25.01 5.09
N PHE A 28 -9.12 23.80 4.55
CA PHE A 28 -7.86 23.07 4.34
C PHE A 28 -6.85 23.86 3.48
N SER A 29 -7.32 24.62 2.50
CA SER A 29 -6.50 25.47 1.64
C SER A 29 -5.80 26.59 2.40
N GLU A 30 -6.39 27.09 3.50
CA GLU A 30 -5.89 28.19 4.32
C GLU A 30 -4.92 27.72 5.42
N MET A 31 -4.91 26.41 5.72
CA MET A 31 -4.00 25.84 6.73
C MET A 31 -2.53 25.94 6.28
N ASN A 32 -1.65 26.26 7.21
CA ASN A 32 -0.22 26.10 6.99
C ASN A 32 0.18 24.60 6.96
N LYS A 33 1.42 24.30 6.52
CA LYS A 33 1.85 22.90 6.38
C LYS A 33 1.78 22.06 7.65
N PRO A 34 2.24 22.52 8.81
CA PRO A 34 2.08 21.79 10.07
C PRO A 34 0.63 21.50 10.45
N GLU A 35 -0.26 22.46 10.26
CA GLU A 35 -1.70 22.29 10.51
C GLU A 35 -2.31 21.23 9.58
N LYS A 36 -1.97 21.27 8.28
CA LYS A 36 -2.39 20.24 7.31
C LYS A 36 -1.94 18.85 7.70
N ILE A 37 -0.67 18.72 8.12
CA ILE A 37 -0.11 17.43 8.54
C ILE A 37 -0.86 16.86 9.73
N ASN A 38 -1.04 17.67 10.79
CA ASN A 38 -1.77 17.24 11.98
C ASN A 38 -3.23 16.89 11.68
N PHE A 39 -3.90 17.67 10.83
CA PHE A 39 -5.25 17.41 10.39
C PHE A 39 -5.36 16.09 9.60
N ILE A 40 -4.45 15.87 8.64
CA ILE A 40 -4.41 14.64 7.85
C ILE A 40 -4.18 13.42 8.76
N ILE A 41 -3.19 13.49 9.65
CA ILE A 41 -2.89 12.39 10.59
C ILE A 41 -4.15 12.07 11.43
N LYS A 42 -4.81 13.11 11.96
CA LYS A 42 -6.02 12.92 12.76
C LYS A 42 -7.13 12.24 11.97
N ILE A 43 -7.44 12.72 10.78
CA ILE A 43 -8.50 12.12 9.93
C ILE A 43 -8.17 10.68 9.56
N LEU A 44 -6.92 10.40 9.20
CA LEU A 44 -6.49 9.05 8.86
C LEU A 44 -6.58 8.10 10.06
N GLU A 45 -6.23 8.58 11.26
CA GLU A 45 -6.34 7.80 12.49
C GLU A 45 -7.79 7.53 12.87
N ASP A 46 -8.66 8.53 12.75
CA ASP A 46 -10.10 8.39 13.02
C ASP A 46 -10.79 7.43 12.04
N LEU A 47 -10.38 7.44 10.76
CA LEU A 47 -10.96 6.58 9.72
C LEU A 47 -10.40 5.16 9.69
N PHE A 48 -9.12 5.00 10.01
CA PHE A 48 -8.37 3.74 9.91
C PHE A 48 -7.51 3.52 11.16
N PRO A 49 -8.12 3.41 12.36
CA PRO A 49 -7.37 3.26 13.62
C PRO A 49 -6.55 1.96 13.65
N LYS A 50 -7.09 0.91 13.05
CA LYS A 50 -6.41 -0.36 12.83
C LYS A 50 -6.14 -0.54 11.35
N ILE A 51 -4.93 -0.95 11.03
CA ILE A 51 -4.52 -1.29 9.67
C ILE A 51 -4.16 -2.77 9.62
N GLU A 52 -4.56 -3.40 8.53
CA GLU A 52 -4.14 -4.76 8.19
C GLU A 52 -3.34 -4.70 6.90
N ILE A 53 -2.34 -5.56 6.80
CA ILE A 53 -1.58 -5.72 5.57
C ILE A 53 -2.51 -6.40 4.56
N PRO A 54 -2.78 -5.78 3.40
CA PRO A 54 -3.82 -6.28 2.49
C PRO A 54 -3.41 -7.55 1.72
N LEU A 55 -2.14 -7.95 1.80
CA LEU A 55 -1.60 -9.13 1.13
C LEU A 55 -1.45 -10.28 2.12
N ASP A 56 -2.06 -11.42 1.82
CA ASP A 56 -1.99 -12.64 2.63
C ASP A 56 -0.57 -13.22 2.59
N HIS A 57 0.02 -13.40 3.78
CA HIS A 57 1.37 -13.93 3.95
C HIS A 57 1.52 -14.55 5.36
N LYS A 58 2.53 -15.38 5.54
CA LYS A 58 2.84 -16.00 6.85
C LYS A 58 4.21 -15.60 7.41
N ASP A 59 5.12 -15.17 6.56
CA ASP A 59 6.50 -14.86 6.89
C ASP A 59 7.10 -13.82 5.91
N PRO A 60 8.33 -13.34 6.15
CA PRO A 60 8.97 -12.36 5.26
C PRO A 60 9.14 -12.82 3.81
N TYR A 61 9.33 -14.14 3.56
CA TYR A 61 9.48 -14.66 2.21
C TYR A 61 8.15 -14.61 1.44
N THR A 62 7.09 -15.13 2.02
CA THR A 62 5.76 -15.12 1.42
C THR A 62 5.24 -13.70 1.23
N LEU A 63 5.58 -12.76 2.15
CA LEU A 63 5.31 -11.33 1.96
C LEU A 63 6.08 -10.77 0.76
N LEU A 64 7.39 -11.05 0.64
CA LEU A 64 8.20 -10.58 -0.48
C LEU A 64 7.62 -11.03 -1.82
N ILE A 65 7.22 -12.30 -1.92
CA ILE A 65 6.59 -12.85 -3.13
C ILE A 65 5.23 -12.17 -3.40
N ALA A 66 4.38 -12.02 -2.38
CA ALA A 66 3.06 -11.38 -2.52
C ALA A 66 3.20 -9.92 -2.97
N VAL A 67 4.15 -9.16 -2.40
CA VAL A 67 4.42 -7.76 -2.79
C VAL A 67 4.96 -7.69 -4.23
N LEU A 68 5.86 -8.60 -4.64
CA LEU A 68 6.32 -8.68 -6.02
C LEU A 68 5.15 -8.96 -6.98
N LEU A 69 4.25 -9.88 -6.61
CA LEU A 69 3.07 -10.21 -7.41
C LEU A 69 2.08 -9.04 -7.50
N SER A 70 2.02 -8.16 -6.50
CA SER A 70 1.09 -7.01 -6.47
C SER A 70 1.46 -5.90 -7.47
N ALA A 71 2.67 -5.91 -8.03
CA ALA A 71 3.05 -4.95 -9.07
C ALA A 71 2.11 -5.04 -10.27
N GLN A 72 1.40 -3.93 -10.57
CA GLN A 72 0.37 -3.85 -11.63
C GLN A 72 -0.77 -4.88 -11.50
N SER A 73 -1.08 -5.28 -10.27
CA SER A 73 -2.16 -6.22 -9.96
C SER A 73 -2.93 -5.73 -8.73
N THR A 74 -4.15 -6.20 -8.53
CA THR A 74 -4.93 -5.89 -7.33
C THR A 74 -4.57 -6.84 -6.19
N ASP A 75 -4.63 -6.36 -4.95
CA ASP A 75 -4.39 -7.19 -3.76
C ASP A 75 -5.31 -8.42 -3.74
N ALA A 76 -6.61 -8.22 -4.06
CA ALA A 76 -7.57 -9.32 -4.17
C ALA A 76 -7.21 -10.35 -5.26
N GLY A 77 -6.62 -9.90 -6.37
CA GLY A 77 -6.12 -10.80 -7.42
C GLY A 77 -4.92 -11.62 -6.94
N VAL A 78 -4.00 -10.97 -6.22
CA VAL A 78 -2.83 -11.63 -5.62
C VAL A 78 -3.28 -12.65 -4.57
N ASN A 79 -4.17 -12.29 -3.66
CA ASN A 79 -4.65 -13.17 -2.58
C ASN A 79 -5.44 -14.39 -3.08
N LYS A 80 -5.94 -14.38 -4.33
CA LYS A 80 -6.50 -15.58 -4.97
C LYS A 80 -5.44 -16.56 -5.46
N ILE A 81 -4.26 -16.05 -5.80
CA ILE A 81 -3.18 -16.84 -6.43
C ILE A 81 -2.15 -17.31 -5.42
N THR A 82 -1.84 -16.51 -4.40
CA THR A 82 -0.83 -16.85 -3.41
C THR A 82 -1.10 -18.16 -2.67
N PRO A 83 -2.34 -18.54 -2.28
CA PRO A 83 -2.59 -19.85 -1.68
C PRO A 83 -2.23 -21.00 -2.61
N ILE A 84 -2.49 -20.87 -3.92
CA ILE A 84 -2.16 -21.90 -4.91
C ILE A 84 -0.66 -22.04 -5.07
N LEU A 85 0.07 -20.92 -5.16
CA LEU A 85 1.51 -20.92 -5.27
C LEU A 85 2.16 -21.47 -4.00
N PHE A 86 1.74 -20.98 -2.84
CA PHE A 86 2.32 -21.33 -1.55
C PHE A 86 1.96 -22.74 -1.07
N SER A 87 0.88 -23.35 -1.58
CA SER A 87 0.63 -24.78 -1.34
C SER A 87 1.65 -25.69 -2.01
N LYS A 88 2.34 -25.19 -3.05
CA LYS A 88 3.42 -25.93 -3.76
C LYS A 88 4.81 -25.53 -3.26
N ALA A 89 5.00 -24.24 -3.01
CA ALA A 89 6.31 -23.69 -2.64
C ALA A 89 6.12 -22.40 -1.82
N ASP A 90 6.27 -22.47 -0.53
CA ASP A 90 6.11 -21.34 0.41
C ASP A 90 7.42 -20.89 1.05
N ASN A 91 8.54 -21.41 0.54
CA ASN A 91 9.91 -21.09 0.94
C ASN A 91 10.85 -21.14 -0.26
N PRO A 92 12.06 -20.54 -0.18
CA PRO A 92 12.99 -20.49 -1.30
C PRO A 92 13.43 -21.87 -1.81
N TYR A 93 13.62 -22.83 -0.91
CA TYR A 93 14.12 -24.17 -1.27
C TYR A 93 13.12 -24.98 -2.09
N ASP A 94 11.82 -24.84 -1.81
CA ASP A 94 10.78 -25.49 -2.60
C ASP A 94 10.47 -24.69 -3.87
N MET A 95 10.58 -23.36 -3.82
CA MET A 95 10.34 -22.51 -5.00
C MET A 95 11.32 -22.79 -6.14
N VAL A 96 12.58 -23.06 -5.84
CA VAL A 96 13.57 -23.37 -6.89
C VAL A 96 13.42 -24.76 -7.50
N LYS A 97 12.62 -25.64 -6.88
CA LYS A 97 12.27 -26.96 -7.46
C LYS A 97 11.21 -26.84 -8.55
N LEU A 98 10.40 -25.76 -8.51
CA LEU A 98 9.45 -25.47 -9.59
C LEU A 98 10.21 -24.86 -10.77
N THR A 99 9.84 -25.26 -11.97
CA THR A 99 10.33 -24.59 -13.17
C THR A 99 9.73 -23.18 -13.29
N ILE A 100 10.42 -22.28 -14.00
CA ILE A 100 9.92 -20.94 -14.28
C ILE A 100 8.55 -20.99 -14.96
N GLU A 101 8.31 -21.97 -15.81
CA GLU A 101 7.05 -22.13 -16.52
C GLU A 101 5.92 -22.60 -15.59
N GLU A 102 6.18 -23.52 -14.65
CA GLU A 102 5.18 -23.90 -13.63
C GLU A 102 4.80 -22.71 -12.76
N ILE A 103 5.76 -21.92 -12.30
CA ILE A 103 5.48 -20.68 -11.57
C ILE A 103 4.63 -19.74 -12.42
N ARG A 104 5.01 -19.57 -13.71
CA ARG A 104 4.32 -18.68 -14.64
C ARG A 104 2.87 -19.07 -14.87
N GLU A 105 2.57 -20.32 -15.06
CA GLU A 105 1.20 -20.79 -15.26
C GLU A 105 0.34 -20.54 -14.01
N ILE A 106 0.89 -20.75 -12.80
CA ILE A 106 0.17 -20.46 -11.55
C ILE A 106 -0.14 -18.96 -11.42
N ILE A 107 0.84 -18.09 -11.67
CA ILE A 107 0.69 -16.65 -11.46
C ILE A 107 0.14 -15.88 -12.67
N LYS A 108 -0.22 -16.56 -13.76
CA LYS A 108 -0.70 -15.97 -15.01
C LYS A 108 -1.84 -14.94 -14.83
N PRO A 109 -2.80 -15.15 -13.92
CA PRO A 109 -3.89 -14.18 -13.71
C PRO A 109 -3.46 -12.82 -13.16
N VAL A 110 -2.28 -12.67 -12.56
CA VAL A 110 -1.83 -11.39 -11.94
C VAL A 110 -1.00 -10.50 -12.86
N GLY A 111 -0.94 -10.81 -14.16
CA GLY A 111 -0.22 -10.00 -15.15
C GLY A 111 1.31 -10.02 -14.97
N LEU A 112 2.03 -9.64 -16.04
CA LEU A 112 3.50 -9.66 -16.08
C LEU A 112 4.11 -11.00 -15.65
N SER A 113 3.37 -12.09 -15.79
CA SER A 113 3.77 -13.42 -15.31
C SER A 113 5.13 -13.91 -15.85
N PRO A 114 5.54 -13.62 -17.11
CA PRO A 114 6.86 -14.03 -17.59
C PRO A 114 8.03 -13.38 -16.85
N MET A 115 7.89 -12.09 -16.50
CA MET A 115 8.91 -11.36 -15.75
C MET A 115 8.89 -11.77 -14.28
N LYS A 116 7.68 -11.85 -13.69
CA LYS A 116 7.49 -12.20 -12.28
C LYS A 116 7.98 -13.62 -11.98
N SER A 117 7.68 -14.61 -12.82
CA SER A 117 8.13 -15.98 -12.60
C SER A 117 9.65 -16.13 -12.63
N LYS A 118 10.31 -15.48 -13.60
CA LYS A 118 11.77 -15.40 -13.63
C LYS A 118 12.33 -14.71 -12.39
N GLY A 119 11.71 -13.60 -11.98
CA GLY A 119 12.09 -12.86 -10.77
C GLY A 119 11.97 -13.71 -9.51
N ILE A 120 10.83 -14.38 -9.30
CA ILE A 120 10.55 -15.24 -8.15
C ILE A 120 11.55 -16.40 -8.07
N HIS A 121 11.76 -17.11 -9.18
CA HIS A 121 12.72 -18.20 -9.23
C HIS A 121 14.16 -17.71 -8.96
N GLY A 122 14.57 -16.61 -9.62
CA GLY A 122 15.91 -16.05 -9.48
C GLY A 122 16.21 -15.51 -8.08
N LEU A 123 15.26 -14.75 -7.49
CA LEU A 123 15.44 -14.25 -6.12
C LEU A 123 15.51 -15.38 -5.10
N SER A 124 14.72 -16.45 -5.27
CA SER A 124 14.73 -17.61 -4.38
C SER A 124 16.09 -18.32 -4.42
N LYS A 125 16.69 -18.47 -5.62
CA LYS A 125 18.02 -19.01 -5.77
C LYS A 125 19.08 -18.16 -5.05
N ILE A 126 19.04 -16.83 -5.21
CA ILE A 126 19.97 -15.92 -4.53
C ILE A 126 19.78 -15.94 -3.02
N LEU A 127 18.53 -16.04 -2.53
CA LEU A 127 18.26 -16.17 -1.10
C LEU A 127 18.92 -17.41 -0.51
N ILE A 128 18.87 -18.55 -1.21
CA ILE A 128 19.56 -19.77 -0.78
C ILE A 128 21.07 -19.59 -0.80
N GLU A 129 21.62 -19.09 -1.90
CA GLU A 129 23.07 -19.00 -2.12
C GLU A 129 23.76 -18.00 -1.20
N LYS A 130 23.11 -16.86 -0.89
CA LYS A 130 23.74 -15.74 -0.18
C LYS A 130 23.18 -15.49 1.22
N TYR A 131 21.97 -15.94 1.52
CA TYR A 131 21.25 -15.56 2.72
C TYR A 131 20.66 -16.74 3.51
N ASP A 132 21.14 -17.97 3.24
CA ASP A 132 20.66 -19.18 3.92
C ASP A 132 19.13 -19.35 3.86
N GLY A 133 18.55 -19.04 2.71
CA GLY A 133 17.09 -19.09 2.47
C GLY A 133 16.29 -18.01 3.20
N LYS A 134 16.93 -17.03 3.83
CA LYS A 134 16.26 -15.96 4.60
C LYS A 134 16.17 -14.67 3.79
N VAL A 135 15.10 -13.92 4.02
CA VAL A 135 14.97 -12.58 3.45
C VAL A 135 15.88 -11.61 4.21
N PRO A 136 16.80 -10.89 3.54
CA PRO A 136 17.73 -10.00 4.22
C PRO A 136 17.02 -8.74 4.73
N LYS A 137 17.39 -8.30 5.95
CA LYS A 137 16.93 -7.04 6.54
C LYS A 137 17.83 -5.87 6.11
N SER A 138 17.91 -5.63 4.80
CA SER A 138 18.71 -4.55 4.21
C SER A 138 18.07 -4.08 2.92
N PHE A 139 17.94 -2.76 2.74
CA PHE A 139 17.45 -2.16 1.49
C PHE A 139 18.33 -2.54 0.31
N GLU A 140 19.65 -2.40 0.45
CA GLU A 140 20.62 -2.71 -0.60
C GLU A 140 20.54 -4.19 -1.02
N ALA A 141 20.49 -5.09 -0.04
CA ALA A 141 20.39 -6.52 -0.32
C ALA A 141 19.06 -6.87 -1.01
N LEU A 142 17.92 -6.30 -0.54
CA LEU A 142 16.62 -6.52 -1.16
C LEU A 142 16.55 -5.97 -2.58
N GLU A 143 17.03 -4.75 -2.82
CA GLU A 143 17.03 -4.10 -4.13
C GLU A 143 17.98 -4.79 -5.14
N SER A 144 18.96 -5.56 -4.65
CA SER A 144 19.81 -6.40 -5.49
C SER A 144 19.13 -7.67 -6.01
N LEU A 145 17.99 -8.05 -5.44
CA LEU A 145 17.25 -9.24 -5.84
C LEU A 145 16.48 -9.02 -7.15
N PRO A 146 16.42 -10.02 -8.03
CA PRO A 146 15.64 -9.94 -9.27
C PRO A 146 14.19 -9.53 -9.05
N ALA A 147 13.70 -8.58 -9.84
CA ALA A 147 12.34 -8.03 -9.78
C ALA A 147 11.94 -7.35 -8.46
N VAL A 148 12.90 -7.05 -7.59
CA VAL A 148 12.70 -6.28 -6.36
C VAL A 148 13.21 -4.86 -6.57
N GLY A 149 12.27 -3.92 -6.72
CA GLY A 149 12.59 -2.49 -6.78
C GLY A 149 12.46 -1.81 -5.41
N HIS A 150 12.82 -0.53 -5.35
CA HIS A 150 12.80 0.28 -4.11
C HIS A 150 11.47 0.21 -3.36
N LYS A 151 10.33 0.30 -4.07
CA LYS A 151 9.01 0.19 -3.45
C LYS A 151 8.79 -1.17 -2.79
N THR A 152 9.13 -2.26 -3.49
CA THR A 152 9.00 -3.62 -2.95
C THR A 152 9.87 -3.80 -1.71
N ALA A 153 11.13 -3.38 -1.78
CA ALA A 153 12.06 -3.40 -0.64
C ALA A 153 11.51 -2.59 0.54
N SER A 154 11.00 -1.38 0.30
CA SER A 154 10.41 -0.52 1.34
C SER A 154 9.20 -1.15 2.02
N VAL A 155 8.30 -1.82 1.27
CA VAL A 155 7.16 -2.53 1.85
C VAL A 155 7.63 -3.70 2.71
N VAL A 156 8.58 -4.51 2.23
CA VAL A 156 9.12 -5.64 2.99
C VAL A 156 9.84 -5.17 4.25
N MET A 157 10.69 -4.14 4.16
CA MET A 157 11.39 -3.57 5.32
C MET A 157 10.40 -3.05 6.37
N SER A 158 9.35 -2.36 5.93
CA SER A 158 8.30 -1.83 6.80
C SER A 158 7.48 -2.95 7.46
N GLN A 159 6.94 -3.87 6.67
CA GLN A 159 5.91 -4.80 7.12
C GLN A 159 6.48 -6.08 7.72
N ALA A 160 7.57 -6.63 7.17
CA ALA A 160 8.19 -7.84 7.72
C ALA A 160 9.14 -7.54 8.88
N PHE A 161 9.80 -6.40 8.86
CA PHE A 161 10.88 -6.11 9.82
C PHE A 161 10.61 -4.90 10.72
N GLY A 162 9.48 -4.20 10.55
CA GLY A 162 9.13 -3.03 11.35
C GLY A 162 10.07 -1.84 11.18
N VAL A 163 10.93 -1.85 10.15
CA VAL A 163 11.83 -0.74 9.87
C VAL A 163 11.03 0.43 9.33
N ALA A 164 11.29 1.63 9.83
CA ALA A 164 10.60 2.83 9.37
C ALA A 164 10.86 3.07 7.88
N ALA A 165 9.83 2.95 7.07
CA ALA A 165 9.87 3.18 5.62
C ALA A 165 8.56 3.83 5.15
N PHE A 166 8.66 4.63 4.09
CA PHE A 166 7.50 5.29 3.50
C PHE A 166 7.37 4.91 2.02
N PRO A 167 6.93 3.66 1.71
CA PRO A 167 6.80 3.22 0.33
C PRO A 167 5.74 4.02 -0.40
N VAL A 168 6.14 4.77 -1.42
CA VAL A 168 5.24 5.62 -2.20
C VAL A 168 4.69 4.87 -3.40
N ASP A 169 3.38 4.72 -3.43
CA ASP A 169 2.63 4.21 -4.59
C ASP A 169 1.90 5.35 -5.33
N THR A 170 1.12 5.00 -6.34
CA THR A 170 0.35 5.96 -7.13
C THR A 170 -0.72 6.68 -6.31
N HIS A 171 -1.26 6.08 -5.25
CA HIS A 171 -2.21 6.73 -4.35
C HIS A 171 -1.52 7.78 -3.50
N ILE A 172 -0.42 7.42 -2.85
CA ILE A 172 0.36 8.34 -2.00
C ILE A 172 0.91 9.50 -2.84
N HIS A 173 1.50 9.20 -4.01
CA HIS A 173 2.03 10.22 -4.91
C HIS A 173 0.96 11.25 -5.29
N ARG A 174 -0.23 10.77 -5.69
CA ARG A 174 -1.38 11.61 -6.04
C ARG A 174 -1.89 12.44 -4.88
N LEU A 175 -2.04 11.82 -3.70
CA LEU A 175 -2.59 12.49 -2.53
C LEU A 175 -1.64 13.53 -1.95
N MET A 176 -0.36 13.24 -1.86
CA MET A 176 0.66 14.20 -1.43
C MET A 176 0.66 15.44 -2.32
N PHE A 177 0.44 15.26 -3.64
CA PHE A 177 0.28 16.39 -4.57
C PHE A 177 -1.05 17.13 -4.32
N ARG A 178 -2.19 16.42 -4.25
CA ARG A 178 -3.50 17.05 -4.01
C ARG A 178 -3.55 17.84 -2.69
N TRP A 179 -2.90 17.34 -1.66
CA TRP A 179 -2.82 18.00 -0.36
C TRP A 179 -1.80 19.17 -0.32
N GLY A 180 -1.07 19.40 -1.39
CA GLY A 180 -0.05 20.45 -1.45
C GLY A 180 1.18 20.16 -0.58
N LEU A 181 1.41 18.89 -0.23
CA LEU A 181 2.53 18.45 0.59
C LEU A 181 3.75 18.08 -0.25
N SER A 182 3.57 17.76 -1.53
CA SER A 182 4.64 17.53 -2.51
C SER A 182 4.31 18.18 -3.84
N ASN A 183 5.35 18.50 -4.62
CA ASN A 183 5.18 19.10 -5.95
C ASN A 183 4.83 18.10 -7.07
N GLY A 184 4.74 16.81 -6.76
CA GLY A 184 4.38 15.76 -7.71
C GLY A 184 5.37 15.50 -8.86
N LYS A 185 6.60 16.05 -8.81
CA LYS A 185 7.60 15.90 -9.88
C LYS A 185 8.08 14.47 -10.07
N SER A 186 8.22 13.71 -8.98
CA SER A 186 8.62 12.31 -9.02
C SER A 186 8.19 11.56 -7.76
N VAL A 187 8.12 10.24 -7.86
CA VAL A 187 7.85 9.34 -6.71
C VAL A 187 8.93 9.52 -5.64
N LYS A 188 10.21 9.58 -6.04
CA LYS A 188 11.34 9.82 -5.12
C LYS A 188 11.17 11.13 -4.36
N LYS A 189 10.83 12.22 -5.05
CA LYS A 189 10.59 13.53 -4.39
C LYS A 189 9.41 13.47 -3.43
N THR A 190 8.36 12.75 -3.77
CA THR A 190 7.21 12.55 -2.89
C THR A 190 7.59 11.78 -1.63
N GLU A 191 8.43 10.75 -1.74
CA GLU A 191 8.94 10.00 -0.59
C GLU A 191 9.80 10.88 0.33
N GLU A 192 10.73 11.65 -0.24
CA GLU A 192 11.54 12.62 0.51
C GLU A 192 10.67 13.64 1.26
N ASP A 193 9.65 14.18 0.57
CA ASP A 193 8.72 15.13 1.18
C ASP A 193 7.90 14.49 2.29
N ALA A 194 7.38 13.27 2.08
CA ALA A 194 6.64 12.54 3.10
C ALA A 194 7.49 12.25 4.35
N LYS A 195 8.70 11.74 4.16
CA LYS A 195 9.65 11.46 5.25
C LYS A 195 10.04 12.74 6.03
N ARG A 196 10.16 13.86 5.36
CA ARG A 196 10.45 15.15 6.01
C ARG A 196 9.28 15.70 6.80
N LEU A 197 8.05 15.45 6.34
CA LEU A 197 6.84 16.09 6.86
C LEU A 197 6.14 15.26 7.93
N PHE A 198 6.11 13.94 7.78
CA PHE A 198 5.44 13.05 8.73
C PHE A 198 6.42 12.52 9.78
N PRO A 199 5.99 12.36 11.05
CA PRO A 199 6.81 11.74 12.08
C PRO A 199 7.21 10.30 11.70
N GLU A 200 8.51 9.98 11.85
CA GLU A 200 9.07 8.67 11.45
C GLU A 200 8.33 7.48 12.06
N LYS A 201 7.99 7.58 13.35
CA LYS A 201 7.24 6.54 14.09
C LYS A 201 5.86 6.21 13.48
N LEU A 202 5.33 7.07 12.62
CA LEU A 202 4.03 6.87 11.97
C LEU A 202 4.15 6.38 10.52
N TRP A 203 5.34 6.34 9.92
CA TRP A 203 5.49 6.05 8.49
C TRP A 203 4.86 4.71 8.09
N ASN A 204 5.15 3.64 8.85
CA ASN A 204 4.64 2.29 8.56
C ASN A 204 3.10 2.20 8.64
N LYS A 205 2.46 3.03 9.43
CA LYS A 205 1.00 3.10 9.52
C LYS A 205 0.42 4.04 8.47
N LEU A 206 0.99 5.23 8.35
CA LEU A 206 0.47 6.29 7.48
C LEU A 206 0.45 5.88 6.02
N HIS A 207 1.48 5.19 5.51
CA HIS A 207 1.49 4.82 4.10
C HIS A 207 0.30 3.92 3.74
N ILE A 208 -0.07 2.97 4.62
CA ILE A 208 -1.25 2.12 4.41
C ILE A 208 -2.54 2.94 4.53
N GLN A 209 -2.65 3.78 5.57
CA GLN A 209 -3.82 4.63 5.77
C GLN A 209 -4.07 5.56 4.57
N ILE A 210 -3.01 6.15 4.00
CA ILE A 210 -3.11 7.02 2.82
C ILE A 210 -3.56 6.22 1.59
N ILE A 211 -3.08 5.00 1.41
CA ILE A 211 -3.54 4.12 0.32
C ILE A 211 -5.03 3.82 0.47
N LEU A 212 -5.47 3.41 1.66
CA LEU A 212 -6.88 3.12 1.95
C LEU A 212 -7.76 4.36 1.73
N TYR A 213 -7.30 5.52 2.19
CA TYR A 213 -7.98 6.79 1.96
C TYR A 213 -8.10 7.11 0.47
N GLY A 214 -7.00 6.96 -0.27
CA GLY A 214 -6.96 7.23 -1.70
C GLY A 214 -7.86 6.33 -2.54
N ARG A 215 -8.04 5.08 -2.10
CA ARG A 215 -8.99 4.14 -2.74
C ARG A 215 -10.43 4.54 -2.49
N LYS A 216 -10.75 4.95 -1.27
CA LYS A 216 -12.14 5.18 -0.82
C LYS A 216 -12.65 6.59 -1.11
N PHE A 217 -11.86 7.61 -0.83
CA PHE A 217 -12.32 9.01 -0.81
C PHE A 217 -11.68 9.89 -1.89
N SER A 218 -10.53 9.48 -2.43
CA SER A 218 -9.78 10.29 -3.38
C SER A 218 -9.24 9.47 -4.55
N PRO A 219 -10.12 8.83 -5.35
CA PRO A 219 -9.72 7.97 -6.46
C PRO A 219 -9.03 8.77 -7.58
N ALA A 220 -8.30 8.07 -8.47
CA ALA A 220 -7.63 8.69 -9.61
C ALA A 220 -8.63 9.17 -10.69
N ARG A 221 -9.70 8.39 -10.92
CA ARG A 221 -10.75 8.68 -11.88
C ARG A 221 -12.06 8.96 -11.15
N GLY A 222 -12.85 9.89 -11.67
CA GLY A 222 -14.13 10.24 -11.07
C GLY A 222 -14.02 10.94 -9.70
N TRP A 223 -12.84 11.46 -9.35
CA TRP A 223 -12.65 12.19 -8.10
C TRP A 223 -13.50 13.45 -8.07
N LYS A 224 -14.19 13.63 -6.96
CA LYS A 224 -14.97 14.85 -6.70
C LYS A 224 -14.53 15.41 -5.35
N ILE A 225 -14.19 16.68 -5.31
CA ILE A 225 -13.71 17.35 -4.10
C ILE A 225 -14.73 17.23 -2.94
N LYS A 226 -16.02 17.25 -3.26
CA LYS A 226 -17.13 17.12 -2.29
C LYS A 226 -17.22 15.73 -1.62
N GLU A 227 -16.53 14.72 -2.17
CA GLU A 227 -16.48 13.36 -1.63
C GLU A 227 -15.13 13.08 -0.94
N ASP A 228 -14.16 13.98 -1.08
CA ASP A 228 -12.84 13.89 -0.47
C ASP A 228 -12.85 14.60 0.89
N ILE A 229 -12.92 13.80 1.96
CA ILE A 229 -13.12 14.28 3.32
C ILE A 229 -12.04 15.29 3.76
N ILE A 230 -10.79 15.06 3.38
CA ILE A 230 -9.69 15.97 3.72
C ILE A 230 -9.81 17.26 2.92
N MET A 231 -10.19 17.16 1.63
CA MET A 231 -10.28 18.30 0.74
C MET A 231 -11.62 19.08 0.83
N MET A 232 -12.67 18.47 1.40
CA MET A 232 -14.00 19.10 1.51
C MET A 232 -14.03 20.38 2.35
N LYS A 233 -12.99 20.65 3.14
CA LYS A 233 -12.87 21.90 3.90
C LYS A 233 -12.17 23.02 3.13
N VAL A 234 -12.15 22.90 1.82
CA VAL A 234 -11.70 23.94 0.87
C VAL A 234 -12.80 24.96 0.65
#